data_834fac241359fd8d1ee816ac025dd058
#
_entry.id   834fac241359fd8d1ee816ac025dd058
#
_cell.length_a   1.000
_cell.length_b   1.000
_cell.length_c   1.000
_cell.angle_alpha   90.00
_cell.angle_beta   90.00
_cell.angle_gamma   90.00
#
_symmetry.space_group_name_H-M   'P 1'
#
loop_
_entity.id
_entity.type
_entity.pdbx_description
1 polymer ?
#
loop_
_entity_poly.entity_id
_entity_poly.type
_entity_poly.pdbx_seq_one_letter_code
_entity_poly.pdbx_strand_id
1 'polypeptide(L)'
;MVKYKYIYIIVLICIISTIGCGNVVDGDALPEHPTFATDIAPILQKNCLPCHRENGAAPFSLASYEAVKKRAKTIAKVTANRIMPPWPADPTYTHFVGERVLTDQQIALIQRWYEQGAVEGSSEYAYEAPNKYRSSIGKPDLVIPFSPIDLKEGDADRFFISKTHVHLEKGKYISALEFVPSKFGFVHHVNGHFLLYADGTKNKPQRSSAMIEVKEGVGADAFQTLELGGNTGAMPFRIHSAFNYLPGVEGVQYPPGIGGFEVTKDFAAVMNDVHYGPSDANYTDQSVLNVFFSDRKPDRPTAELMLGTNGVSKIVPKLLIPANQKTKHVSRYTIAEDISVLTINPHLHQLGKSFWAFAIKPNGDTIPLIRILRWDFNWQYFYTFKQMLRIPAGSEIVAIAEFDNTSSNPNNPNNPPVAVGERWDYGGASMRASDEMFQFIVTYTKYKKGDENISLEPKRLDPQNN
;
A
#
# COMPACT_ATOMS: atom_id res chain seq x y z
N MET A 1 34.69 -93.30 -7.36
CA MET A 1 34.25 -92.10 -6.65
C MET A 1 34.96 -90.92 -7.27
N VAL A 2 34.24 -90.18 -8.12
CA VAL A 2 34.78 -89.06 -8.90
C VAL A 2 34.27 -87.80 -8.27
N LYS A 3 35.14 -86.86 -7.79
CA LYS A 3 34.80 -85.55 -7.23
C LYS A 3 34.80 -84.54 -8.37
N TYR A 4 33.70 -84.01 -8.70
CA TYR A 4 33.57 -82.84 -9.60
C TYR A 4 33.87 -81.55 -8.86
N LYS A 5 34.90 -80.81 -9.32
CA LYS A 5 35.21 -79.45 -8.92
C LYS A 5 34.40 -78.46 -9.82
N TYR A 6 33.55 -77.69 -9.27
CA TYR A 6 32.90 -76.58 -9.98
C TYR A 6 33.85 -75.39 -10.02
N ILE A 7 34.24 -75.01 -11.23
CA ILE A 7 34.92 -73.71 -11.48
C ILE A 7 33.87 -72.66 -11.70
N TYR A 8 33.80 -71.65 -10.81
CA TYR A 8 33.03 -70.49 -11.00
C TYR A 8 33.80 -69.46 -11.84
N ILE A 9 33.38 -69.26 -13.07
CA ILE A 9 33.84 -68.12 -13.90
C ILE A 9 33.04 -66.85 -13.46
N ILE A 10 33.75 -65.97 -12.80
CA ILE A 10 33.21 -64.65 -12.50
C ILE A 10 33.35 -63.74 -13.74
N VAL A 11 32.29 -63.54 -14.48
CA VAL A 11 32.23 -62.52 -15.56
C VAL A 11 32.05 -61.20 -14.92
N LEU A 12 33.12 -60.42 -14.86
CA LEU A 12 33.04 -58.99 -14.39
C LEU A 12 32.46 -58.11 -15.52
N ILE A 13 31.18 -57.86 -15.49
CA ILE A 13 30.55 -56.91 -16.41
C ILE A 13 30.87 -55.50 -15.88
N CYS A 14 31.83 -54.83 -16.53
CA CYS A 14 32.04 -53.39 -16.36
C CYS A 14 30.84 -52.64 -16.96
N ILE A 15 29.89 -52.30 -16.11
CA ILE A 15 28.86 -51.31 -16.47
C ILE A 15 29.55 -49.94 -16.41
N ILE A 16 29.94 -49.43 -17.57
CA ILE A 16 30.30 -48.00 -17.74
C ILE A 16 29.02 -47.21 -17.58
N SER A 17 28.76 -46.76 -16.36
CA SER A 17 27.76 -45.72 -16.10
C SER A 17 28.26 -44.44 -16.75
N THR A 18 27.79 -44.14 -17.95
CA THR A 18 27.84 -42.79 -18.49
C THR A 18 27.00 -41.92 -17.57
N ILE A 19 27.66 -41.29 -16.59
CA ILE A 19 27.09 -40.16 -15.88
C ILE A 19 26.88 -39.09 -16.97
N GLY A 20 25.66 -39.04 -17.51
CA GLY A 20 25.22 -37.90 -18.28
C GLY A 20 25.37 -36.68 -17.35
N CYS A 21 26.38 -35.85 -17.63
CA CYS A 21 26.33 -34.45 -17.19
C CYS A 21 25.05 -33.90 -17.76
N GLY A 22 23.95 -34.00 -17.01
CA GLY A 22 22.83 -33.15 -17.21
C GLY A 22 23.41 -31.73 -17.13
N ASN A 23 23.34 -30.99 -18.22
CA ASN A 23 23.57 -29.58 -18.21
C ASN A 23 22.63 -29.03 -17.11
N VAL A 24 23.18 -28.79 -15.92
CA VAL A 24 22.63 -27.86 -14.99
C VAL A 24 22.62 -26.58 -15.82
N VAL A 25 21.46 -26.20 -16.31
CA VAL A 25 21.24 -24.89 -16.89
C VAL A 25 21.61 -23.96 -15.76
N ASP A 26 22.79 -23.36 -15.86
CA ASP A 26 23.31 -22.36 -14.94
C ASP A 26 22.41 -21.12 -15.17
N GLY A 27 21.18 -21.20 -14.65
CA GLY A 27 20.11 -20.21 -14.85
C GLY A 27 20.38 -18.88 -14.17
N ASP A 28 21.56 -18.68 -13.60
CA ASP A 28 21.83 -17.60 -12.69
C ASP A 28 23.08 -16.77 -12.99
N ALA A 29 23.81 -17.05 -14.07
CA ALA A 29 24.97 -16.23 -14.43
C ALA A 29 24.49 -14.87 -15.00
N LEU A 30 24.84 -13.79 -14.32
CA LEU A 30 24.56 -12.43 -14.84
C LEU A 30 25.25 -12.24 -16.21
N PRO A 31 24.60 -11.57 -17.16
CA PRO A 31 25.23 -11.17 -18.41
C PRO A 31 26.61 -10.53 -18.17
N GLU A 32 27.61 -10.95 -18.95
CA GLU A 32 28.96 -10.42 -18.82
C GLU A 32 29.00 -8.92 -19.15
N HIS A 33 28.24 -8.52 -20.16
CA HIS A 33 28.14 -7.14 -20.65
C HIS A 33 26.66 -6.69 -20.71
N PRO A 34 26.03 -6.37 -19.55
CA PRO A 34 24.63 -5.93 -19.55
C PRO A 34 24.46 -4.59 -20.26
N THR A 35 23.33 -4.46 -20.96
CA THR A 35 22.96 -3.22 -21.65
C THR A 35 21.66 -2.65 -21.10
N PHE A 36 21.44 -1.36 -21.32
CA PHE A 36 20.19 -0.72 -20.92
C PHE A 36 18.99 -1.38 -21.58
N ALA A 37 19.00 -1.47 -22.92
CA ALA A 37 17.84 -1.91 -23.69
C ALA A 37 17.38 -3.33 -23.35
N THR A 38 18.33 -4.25 -23.19
CA THR A 38 18.02 -5.67 -22.98
C THR A 38 17.80 -6.02 -21.49
N ASP A 39 18.64 -5.45 -20.62
CA ASP A 39 18.76 -5.97 -19.26
C ASP A 39 18.17 -5.02 -18.19
N ILE A 40 18.34 -3.73 -18.36
CA ILE A 40 17.98 -2.73 -17.34
C ILE A 40 16.59 -2.15 -17.58
N ALA A 41 16.24 -1.84 -18.81
CA ALA A 41 14.95 -1.23 -19.14
C ALA A 41 13.74 -2.07 -18.69
N PRO A 42 13.69 -3.40 -18.84
CA PRO A 42 12.60 -4.21 -18.32
C PRO A 42 12.46 -4.14 -16.79
N ILE A 43 13.59 -4.06 -16.06
CA ILE A 43 13.58 -3.92 -14.60
C ILE A 43 12.99 -2.55 -14.23
N LEU A 44 13.42 -1.48 -14.90
CA LEU A 44 12.94 -0.13 -14.65
C LEU A 44 11.47 0.03 -15.02
N GLN A 45 11.04 -0.54 -16.15
CA GLN A 45 9.65 -0.53 -16.60
C GLN A 45 8.71 -1.06 -15.51
N LYS A 46 9.05 -2.20 -14.94
CA LYS A 46 8.22 -2.87 -13.93
C LYS A 46 8.26 -2.16 -12.58
N ASN A 47 9.44 -1.74 -12.13
CA ASN A 47 9.66 -1.39 -10.71
C ASN A 47 9.83 0.10 -10.46
N CYS A 48 10.24 0.90 -11.45
CA CYS A 48 10.61 2.31 -11.28
C CYS A 48 9.65 3.27 -12.00
N LEU A 49 9.30 2.96 -13.25
CA LEU A 49 8.48 3.83 -14.11
C LEU A 49 7.03 4.04 -13.63
N PRO A 50 6.40 3.17 -12.82
CA PRO A 50 5.13 3.54 -12.21
C PRO A 50 5.15 4.88 -11.46
N CYS A 51 6.30 5.25 -10.89
CA CYS A 51 6.51 6.54 -10.23
C CYS A 51 7.40 7.48 -11.05
N HIS A 52 8.52 6.98 -11.59
CA HIS A 52 9.55 7.76 -12.30
C HIS A 52 9.25 7.92 -13.80
N ARG A 53 8.08 8.41 -14.14
CA ARG A 53 7.65 8.73 -15.53
C ARG A 53 7.37 10.21 -15.66
N GLU A 54 7.16 10.67 -16.87
CA GLU A 54 6.68 12.03 -17.09
C GLU A 54 5.35 12.26 -16.39
N ASN A 55 5.21 13.35 -15.66
CA ASN A 55 4.07 13.63 -14.79
C ASN A 55 3.75 12.52 -13.75
N GLY A 56 4.73 11.69 -13.42
CA GLY A 56 4.62 10.69 -12.35
C GLY A 56 4.83 11.28 -10.95
N ALA A 57 4.75 10.41 -9.93
CA ALA A 57 4.88 10.79 -8.54
C ALA A 57 6.32 11.13 -8.12
N ALA A 58 7.33 10.60 -8.83
CA ALA A 58 8.73 10.86 -8.52
C ALA A 58 9.22 12.20 -9.08
N PRO A 59 10.22 12.84 -8.47
CA PRO A 59 10.69 14.19 -8.86
C PRO A 59 11.38 14.25 -10.22
N PHE A 60 11.62 13.10 -10.85
CA PHE A 60 12.24 13.02 -12.20
C PHE A 60 11.78 11.76 -12.93
N SER A 61 11.82 11.84 -14.26
CA SER A 61 11.52 10.71 -15.13
C SER A 61 12.74 9.82 -15.37
N LEU A 62 12.50 8.52 -15.52
CA LEU A 62 13.45 7.49 -15.98
C LEU A 62 12.96 6.84 -17.28
N ALA A 63 12.13 7.52 -18.05
CA ALA A 63 11.51 7.00 -19.28
C ALA A 63 12.42 7.03 -20.51
N SER A 64 13.66 7.51 -20.41
CA SER A 64 14.64 7.46 -21.49
C SER A 64 16.00 6.97 -21.01
N TYR A 65 16.78 6.41 -21.93
CA TYR A 65 18.15 5.98 -21.64
C TYR A 65 19.01 7.12 -21.06
N GLU A 66 18.97 8.31 -21.66
CA GLU A 66 19.76 9.46 -21.23
C GLU A 66 19.41 9.87 -19.78
N ALA A 67 18.12 9.87 -19.45
CA ALA A 67 17.65 10.18 -18.10
C ALA A 67 18.15 9.15 -17.07
N VAL A 68 18.17 7.88 -17.46
CA VAL A 68 18.64 6.77 -16.62
C VAL A 68 20.17 6.82 -16.49
N LYS A 69 20.89 6.96 -17.59
CA LYS A 69 22.36 7.04 -17.62
C LYS A 69 22.89 8.18 -16.76
N LYS A 70 22.28 9.35 -16.84
CA LYS A 70 22.61 10.52 -15.99
C LYS A 70 22.52 10.19 -14.51
N ARG A 71 21.68 9.22 -14.12
CA ARG A 71 21.42 8.84 -12.71
C ARG A 71 21.92 7.44 -12.36
N ALA A 72 22.64 6.77 -13.25
CA ALA A 72 23.04 5.36 -13.09
C ALA A 72 23.74 5.09 -11.75
N LYS A 73 24.65 5.98 -11.34
CA LYS A 73 25.33 5.89 -10.03
C LYS A 73 24.34 5.94 -8.85
N THR A 74 23.38 6.86 -8.91
CA THR A 74 22.36 6.99 -7.86
C THR A 74 21.46 5.78 -7.83
N ILE A 75 20.99 5.32 -9.01
CA ILE A 75 20.14 4.13 -9.14
C ILE A 75 20.85 2.91 -8.54
N ALA A 76 22.10 2.65 -8.95
CA ALA A 76 22.89 1.54 -8.40
C ALA A 76 23.01 1.63 -6.87
N LYS A 77 23.31 2.82 -6.33
CA LYS A 77 23.42 3.03 -4.88
C LYS A 77 22.11 2.79 -4.13
N VAL A 78 20.99 3.37 -4.59
CA VAL A 78 19.72 3.28 -3.86
C VAL A 78 19.08 1.90 -3.96
N THR A 79 19.30 1.18 -5.07
CA THR A 79 18.84 -0.21 -5.23
C THR A 79 19.68 -1.18 -4.39
N ALA A 80 21.01 -1.02 -4.36
CA ALA A 80 21.90 -1.81 -3.50
C ALA A 80 21.56 -1.65 -2.01
N ASN A 81 21.18 -0.46 -1.58
CA ASN A 81 20.73 -0.20 -0.21
C ASN A 81 19.24 -0.52 0.04
N ARG A 82 18.53 -1.03 -0.96
CA ARG A 82 17.08 -1.35 -0.90
C ARG A 82 16.21 -0.17 -0.44
N ILE A 83 16.65 1.07 -0.79
CA ILE A 83 15.86 2.30 -0.59
C ILE A 83 14.83 2.45 -1.70
N MET A 84 15.19 2.03 -2.93
CA MET A 84 14.31 2.04 -4.10
C MET A 84 14.29 0.66 -4.77
N PRO A 85 13.11 0.22 -5.23
CA PRO A 85 11.77 0.79 -5.00
C PRO A 85 11.41 0.77 -3.51
N PRO A 86 10.58 1.73 -3.02
CA PRO A 86 10.15 1.72 -1.63
C PRO A 86 9.13 0.61 -1.41
N TRP A 87 9.50 -0.39 -0.62
CA TRP A 87 8.63 -1.51 -0.25
C TRP A 87 8.98 -2.00 1.15
N PRO A 88 8.27 -1.50 2.19
CA PRO A 88 8.61 -1.82 3.58
C PRO A 88 8.36 -3.27 4.00
N ALA A 89 7.33 -3.94 3.41
CA ALA A 89 7.00 -5.31 3.78
C ALA A 89 8.10 -6.30 3.40
N ASP A 90 8.45 -7.18 4.34
CA ASP A 90 9.47 -8.20 4.15
C ASP A 90 8.97 -9.29 3.18
N PRO A 91 9.58 -9.43 1.99
CA PRO A 91 9.14 -10.38 0.98
C PRO A 91 9.44 -11.84 1.35
N THR A 92 10.24 -12.09 2.39
CA THR A 92 10.49 -13.45 2.90
C THR A 92 9.44 -13.91 3.89
N TYR A 93 8.52 -13.02 4.29
CA TYR A 93 7.49 -13.31 5.27
C TYR A 93 6.10 -13.48 4.65
N THR A 94 5.68 -12.55 3.80
CA THR A 94 4.38 -12.59 3.09
C THR A 94 4.46 -11.80 1.79
N HIS A 95 3.73 -12.25 0.75
CA HIS A 95 3.67 -11.61 -0.56
C HIS A 95 2.34 -10.90 -0.78
N PHE A 96 2.40 -9.77 -1.48
CA PHE A 96 1.25 -8.92 -1.77
C PHE A 96 1.12 -8.58 -3.26
N VAL A 97 -0.05 -8.11 -3.65
CA VAL A 97 -0.29 -7.53 -4.97
C VAL A 97 0.55 -6.27 -5.13
N GLY A 98 1.10 -6.07 -6.32
CA GLY A 98 1.90 -4.88 -6.61
C GLY A 98 3.26 -4.82 -5.90
N GLU A 99 3.73 -5.94 -5.35
CA GLU A 99 5.03 -6.03 -4.69
C GLU A 99 6.18 -5.59 -5.62
N ARG A 100 6.97 -4.62 -5.14
CA ARG A 100 8.09 -4.01 -5.89
C ARG A 100 9.40 -4.28 -5.19
N VAL A 101 9.81 -5.53 -5.16
CA VAL A 101 11.09 -5.95 -4.58
C VAL A 101 12.02 -6.42 -5.69
N LEU A 102 13.19 -5.79 -5.77
CA LEU A 102 14.25 -6.26 -6.67
C LEU A 102 14.92 -7.50 -6.08
N THR A 103 15.15 -8.49 -6.93
CA THR A 103 15.97 -9.65 -6.56
C THR A 103 17.44 -9.24 -6.41
N ASP A 104 18.22 -10.06 -5.69
CA ASP A 104 19.67 -9.83 -5.57
C ASP A 104 20.36 -9.82 -6.94
N GLN A 105 19.90 -10.66 -7.87
CA GLN A 105 20.37 -10.68 -9.25
C GLN A 105 20.05 -9.37 -9.99
N GLN A 106 18.84 -8.84 -9.87
CA GLN A 106 18.50 -7.56 -10.49
C GLN A 106 19.33 -6.42 -9.93
N ILE A 107 19.57 -6.40 -8.63
CA ILE A 107 20.45 -5.41 -7.98
C ILE A 107 21.89 -5.56 -8.50
N ALA A 108 22.42 -6.77 -8.54
CA ALA A 108 23.77 -7.04 -9.06
C ALA A 108 23.90 -6.68 -10.55
N LEU A 109 22.84 -6.90 -11.33
CA LEU A 109 22.78 -6.54 -12.75
C LEU A 109 22.84 -5.02 -12.96
N ILE A 110 22.06 -4.26 -12.19
CA ILE A 110 22.08 -2.79 -12.20
C ILE A 110 23.47 -2.28 -11.81
N GLN A 111 24.07 -2.88 -10.78
CA GLN A 111 25.41 -2.50 -10.31
C GLN A 111 26.45 -2.75 -11.39
N ARG A 112 26.49 -3.95 -12.00
CA ARG A 112 27.41 -4.31 -13.08
C ARG A 112 27.26 -3.40 -14.30
N TRP A 113 26.03 -3.12 -14.70
CA TRP A 113 25.74 -2.20 -15.81
C TRP A 113 26.32 -0.81 -15.55
N TYR A 114 26.12 -0.27 -14.35
CA TYR A 114 26.69 1.02 -13.94
C TYR A 114 28.24 0.99 -13.99
N GLU A 115 28.86 -0.05 -13.41
CA GLU A 115 30.33 -0.18 -13.34
C GLU A 115 30.97 -0.29 -14.72
N GLN A 116 30.27 -0.87 -15.71
CA GLN A 116 30.74 -1.00 -17.08
C GLN A 116 30.40 0.22 -17.97
N GLY A 117 30.03 1.36 -17.38
CA GLY A 117 29.84 2.61 -18.10
C GLY A 117 28.41 2.83 -18.60
N ALA A 118 27.45 2.07 -18.11
CA ALA A 118 26.02 2.23 -18.39
C ALA A 118 25.70 2.24 -19.90
N VAL A 119 26.11 1.19 -20.62
CA VAL A 119 25.97 1.05 -22.08
C VAL A 119 24.49 0.94 -22.49
N GLU A 120 24.10 1.59 -23.60
CA GLU A 120 22.72 1.60 -24.10
C GLU A 120 22.27 0.25 -24.67
N GLY A 121 23.09 -0.34 -25.56
CA GLY A 121 22.73 -1.53 -26.30
C GLY A 121 21.94 -1.22 -27.59
N SER A 122 21.15 -2.17 -28.07
CA SER A 122 20.31 -1.99 -29.25
C SER A 122 19.10 -1.09 -28.93
N SER A 123 18.75 -0.16 -29.80
CA SER A 123 17.76 0.90 -29.57
C SER A 123 16.29 0.48 -29.73
N GLU A 124 15.97 -0.80 -29.69
CA GLU A 124 14.60 -1.30 -29.92
C GLU A 124 13.67 -1.20 -28.70
N TYR A 125 14.19 -0.76 -27.54
CA TYR A 125 13.34 -0.63 -26.36
C TYR A 125 12.48 0.64 -26.46
N ALA A 126 11.17 0.43 -26.56
CA ALA A 126 10.19 1.51 -26.50
C ALA A 126 9.51 1.52 -25.11
N TYR A 127 9.49 2.68 -24.47
CA TYR A 127 8.72 2.88 -23.25
C TYR A 127 7.21 2.84 -23.55
N GLU A 128 6.49 1.96 -22.89
CA GLU A 128 5.03 1.95 -22.95
C GLU A 128 4.46 3.09 -22.09
N ALA A 129 3.93 4.12 -22.74
CA ALA A 129 3.27 5.22 -22.07
C ALA A 129 1.97 4.71 -21.39
N PRO A 130 1.63 5.22 -20.19
CA PRO A 130 0.36 4.90 -19.55
C PRO A 130 -0.82 5.41 -20.41
N ASN A 131 -1.98 4.74 -20.25
CA ASN A 131 -3.16 5.05 -21.04
C ASN A 131 -3.64 6.51 -20.81
N LYS A 132 -4.37 7.06 -21.79
CA LYS A 132 -4.86 8.46 -21.83
C LYS A 132 -5.87 8.85 -20.76
N TYR A 133 -6.49 7.89 -20.07
CA TYR A 133 -7.60 8.16 -19.15
C TYR A 133 -7.18 8.55 -17.74
N ARG A 134 -5.90 8.61 -17.43
CA ARG A 134 -5.40 8.88 -16.06
C ARG A 134 -5.99 7.91 -15.00
N SER A 135 -6.54 6.78 -15.44
CA SER A 135 -7.10 5.73 -14.60
C SER A 135 -6.44 4.40 -14.91
N SER A 136 -6.09 3.62 -13.88
CA SER A 136 -5.56 2.26 -14.01
C SER A 136 -6.66 1.22 -14.20
N ILE A 137 -7.92 1.58 -13.88
CA ILE A 137 -9.08 0.68 -13.86
C ILE A 137 -9.90 0.77 -15.16
N GLY A 138 -9.97 1.96 -15.78
CA GLY A 138 -10.75 2.23 -16.98
C GLY A 138 -11.63 3.46 -16.85
N LYS A 139 -12.75 3.53 -17.60
CA LYS A 139 -13.67 4.67 -17.54
C LYS A 139 -14.51 4.61 -16.25
N PRO A 140 -14.44 5.62 -15.37
CA PRO A 140 -15.25 5.65 -14.16
C PRO A 140 -16.73 5.93 -14.43
N ASP A 141 -17.61 5.39 -13.60
CA ASP A 141 -19.05 5.70 -13.62
C ASP A 141 -19.36 7.04 -13.00
N LEU A 142 -18.54 7.47 -12.03
CA LEU A 142 -18.66 8.75 -11.35
C LEU A 142 -17.26 9.30 -11.05
N VAL A 143 -17.08 10.59 -11.33
CA VAL A 143 -15.87 11.34 -10.93
C VAL A 143 -16.27 12.34 -9.85
N ILE A 144 -15.65 12.22 -8.68
CA ILE A 144 -15.89 13.14 -7.55
C ILE A 144 -14.70 14.11 -7.47
N PRO A 145 -14.87 15.38 -7.86
CA PRO A 145 -13.82 16.37 -7.69
C PRO A 145 -13.74 16.84 -6.23
N PHE A 146 -12.53 17.08 -5.76
CA PHE A 146 -12.30 17.76 -4.48
C PHE A 146 -12.06 19.26 -4.68
N SER A 147 -12.10 20.03 -3.58
CA SER A 147 -11.77 21.45 -3.63
C SER A 147 -10.37 21.69 -4.15
N PRO A 148 -10.16 22.67 -5.04
CA PRO A 148 -8.81 23.06 -5.44
C PRO A 148 -7.97 23.48 -4.23
N ILE A 149 -6.69 23.08 -4.22
CA ILE A 149 -5.73 23.42 -3.17
C ILE A 149 -4.55 24.13 -3.83
N ASP A 150 -4.33 25.37 -3.43
CA ASP A 150 -3.23 26.18 -3.93
C ASP A 150 -1.96 25.91 -3.12
N LEU A 151 -0.93 25.43 -3.81
CA LEU A 151 0.41 25.24 -3.31
C LEU A 151 1.32 26.33 -3.88
N LYS A 152 2.21 26.86 -3.06
CA LYS A 152 3.17 27.90 -3.46
C LYS A 152 4.58 27.35 -3.46
N GLU A 153 5.41 27.89 -4.35
CA GLU A 153 6.84 27.66 -4.30
C GLU A 153 7.41 28.01 -2.92
N GLY A 154 8.14 27.09 -2.31
CA GLY A 154 8.69 27.22 -0.97
C GLY A 154 7.75 26.79 0.17
N ASP A 155 6.52 26.35 -0.13
CA ASP A 155 5.68 25.72 0.90
C ASP A 155 6.38 24.50 1.47
N ALA A 156 6.38 24.37 2.80
CA ALA A 156 6.73 23.15 3.51
C ALA A 156 5.59 22.10 3.40
N ASP A 157 5.71 21.01 4.14
CA ASP A 157 4.62 20.03 4.23
C ASP A 157 3.31 20.68 4.71
N ARG A 158 2.23 20.39 3.99
CA ARG A 158 0.88 20.91 4.30
C ARG A 158 -0.13 19.79 4.37
N PHE A 159 -1.06 19.88 5.30
CA PHE A 159 -2.08 18.87 5.56
C PHE A 159 -3.46 19.49 5.44
N PHE A 160 -4.38 18.78 4.79
CA PHE A 160 -5.75 19.24 4.60
C PHE A 160 -6.77 18.15 4.93
N ILE A 161 -7.95 18.59 5.34
CA ILE A 161 -9.17 17.80 5.34
C ILE A 161 -10.08 18.40 4.28
N SER A 162 -10.54 17.57 3.34
CA SER A 162 -11.41 18.02 2.26
C SER A 162 -12.62 17.09 2.12
N LYS A 163 -13.78 17.66 1.83
CA LYS A 163 -15.00 16.89 1.54
C LYS A 163 -15.58 17.25 0.19
N THR A 164 -16.25 16.29 -0.42
CA THR A 164 -17.20 16.55 -1.51
C THR A 164 -18.47 15.77 -1.24
N HIS A 165 -19.59 16.50 -1.17
CA HIS A 165 -20.89 15.87 -1.05
C HIS A 165 -21.38 15.37 -2.41
N VAL A 166 -22.00 14.19 -2.42
CA VAL A 166 -22.52 13.52 -3.60
C VAL A 166 -23.98 13.17 -3.39
N HIS A 167 -24.80 13.48 -4.39
CA HIS A 167 -26.19 13.06 -4.48
C HIS A 167 -26.39 12.17 -5.70
N LEU A 168 -26.97 11.00 -5.49
CA LEU A 168 -27.36 10.05 -6.52
C LEU A 168 -28.89 9.95 -6.58
N GLU A 169 -29.45 9.52 -7.71
CA GLU A 169 -30.89 9.25 -7.80
C GLU A 169 -31.33 8.12 -6.86
N LYS A 170 -30.46 7.12 -6.66
CA LYS A 170 -30.64 5.98 -5.75
C LYS A 170 -29.29 5.50 -5.23
N GLY A 171 -29.31 4.74 -4.14
CA GLY A 171 -28.13 4.07 -3.63
C GLY A 171 -27.48 3.15 -4.67
N LYS A 172 -26.17 3.00 -4.60
CA LYS A 172 -25.33 2.23 -5.52
C LYS A 172 -24.37 1.34 -4.76
N TYR A 173 -23.82 0.35 -5.43
CA TYR A 173 -22.78 -0.52 -4.87
C TYR A 173 -21.45 -0.18 -5.54
N ILE A 174 -20.44 0.10 -4.73
CA ILE A 174 -19.09 0.39 -5.23
C ILE A 174 -18.36 -0.92 -5.49
N SER A 175 -17.75 -1.05 -6.66
CA SER A 175 -16.90 -2.18 -7.05
C SER A 175 -15.43 -1.83 -7.12
N ALA A 176 -15.10 -0.55 -7.35
CA ALA A 176 -13.73 -0.09 -7.33
C ALA A 176 -13.66 1.41 -7.03
N LEU A 177 -12.52 1.85 -6.52
CA LEU A 177 -12.19 3.25 -6.21
C LEU A 177 -10.76 3.54 -6.62
N GLU A 178 -10.53 4.72 -7.18
CA GLU A 178 -9.21 5.18 -7.56
C GLU A 178 -9.07 6.68 -7.31
N PHE A 179 -8.21 7.06 -6.39
CA PHE A 179 -7.84 8.46 -6.21
C PHE A 179 -6.82 8.86 -7.27
N VAL A 180 -7.07 9.97 -7.95
CA VAL A 180 -6.21 10.47 -9.03
C VAL A 180 -5.79 11.90 -8.73
N PRO A 181 -4.55 12.13 -8.31
CA PRO A 181 -4.00 13.48 -8.17
C PRO A 181 -4.01 14.22 -9.50
N SER A 182 -4.24 15.53 -9.50
CA SER A 182 -4.07 16.30 -10.73
C SER A 182 -2.60 16.41 -11.15
N LYS A 183 -1.68 16.36 -10.18
CA LYS A 183 -0.25 16.22 -10.40
C LYS A 183 0.36 15.29 -9.34
N PHE A 184 0.83 14.15 -9.76
CA PHE A 184 1.29 13.08 -8.87
C PHE A 184 2.47 13.45 -7.97
N GLY A 185 3.34 14.37 -8.39
CA GLY A 185 4.55 14.73 -7.64
C GLY A 185 4.30 15.58 -6.38
N PHE A 186 3.11 16.13 -6.20
CA PHE A 186 2.81 16.97 -5.04
C PHE A 186 2.04 16.25 -3.94
N VAL A 187 1.16 15.32 -4.28
CA VAL A 187 0.38 14.57 -3.29
C VAL A 187 1.20 13.44 -2.73
N HIS A 188 1.53 13.53 -1.46
CA HIS A 188 2.34 12.53 -0.76
C HIS A 188 1.51 11.33 -0.30
N HIS A 189 0.37 11.56 0.34
CA HIS A 189 -0.61 10.53 0.63
C HIS A 189 -2.02 11.10 0.82
N VAL A 190 -3.01 10.24 0.70
CA VAL A 190 -4.40 10.52 1.05
C VAL A 190 -4.98 9.34 1.81
N ASN A 191 -5.62 9.63 2.94
CA ASN A 191 -6.53 8.72 3.61
C ASN A 191 -7.95 9.27 3.49
N GLY A 192 -8.87 8.44 2.99
CA GLY A 192 -10.23 8.86 2.73
C GLY A 192 -11.28 7.90 3.25
N HIS A 193 -12.43 8.45 3.64
CA HIS A 193 -13.59 7.70 4.09
C HIS A 193 -14.87 8.22 3.45
N PHE A 194 -15.94 7.46 3.52
CA PHE A 194 -17.27 7.90 3.15
C PHE A 194 -18.15 8.13 4.38
N LEU A 195 -18.94 9.16 4.32
CA LEU A 195 -20.01 9.44 5.28
C LEU A 195 -21.34 9.22 4.57
N LEU A 196 -22.12 8.25 5.02
CA LEU A 196 -23.40 7.86 4.44
C LEU A 196 -24.52 8.47 5.27
N TYR A 197 -25.41 9.24 4.62
CA TYR A 197 -26.56 9.86 5.25
C TYR A 197 -27.80 9.01 5.01
N ALA A 198 -28.59 8.75 6.05
CA ALA A 198 -29.90 8.13 5.91
C ALA A 198 -30.84 9.06 5.14
N ASP A 199 -31.81 8.49 4.42
CA ASP A 199 -32.77 9.26 3.63
C ASP A 199 -33.46 10.34 4.46
N GLY A 200 -33.47 11.57 3.94
CA GLY A 200 -34.08 12.72 4.58
C GLY A 200 -33.27 13.33 5.75
N THR A 201 -32.14 12.76 6.15
CA THR A 201 -31.32 13.31 7.25
C THR A 201 -30.36 14.40 6.80
N LYS A 202 -30.13 14.56 5.49
CA LYS A 202 -29.36 15.64 4.88
C LYS A 202 -30.23 16.31 3.81
N ASN A 203 -30.79 17.49 4.12
CA ASN A 203 -31.57 18.24 3.16
C ASN A 203 -30.66 18.86 2.12
N LYS A 204 -30.90 18.50 0.86
CA LYS A 204 -30.24 18.97 -0.36
C LYS A 204 -28.75 19.21 -0.19
N PRO A 205 -27.94 18.38 -0.78
CA PRO A 205 -26.51 18.63 -0.82
C PRO A 205 -26.34 19.96 -1.52
N GLN A 206 -25.93 20.97 -0.80
CA GLN A 206 -25.11 21.91 -1.50
C GLN A 206 -23.94 21.09 -2.03
N ARG A 207 -23.77 21.06 -3.33
CA ARG A 207 -22.57 20.55 -3.99
C ARG A 207 -21.41 21.45 -3.61
N SER A 208 -21.05 21.43 -2.36
CA SER A 208 -19.95 22.22 -1.85
C SER A 208 -18.85 21.24 -1.48
N SER A 209 -17.92 21.11 -2.39
CA SER A 209 -16.59 20.74 -1.94
C SER A 209 -16.14 21.83 -0.98
N ALA A 210 -15.62 21.45 0.16
CA ALA A 210 -15.04 22.34 1.14
C ALA A 210 -13.77 21.70 1.70
N MET A 211 -12.83 22.53 2.11
CA MET A 211 -11.59 22.09 2.71
C MET A 211 -11.18 22.99 3.86
N ILE A 212 -10.40 22.43 4.77
CA ILE A 212 -9.68 23.16 5.80
C ILE A 212 -8.22 22.72 5.79
N GLU A 213 -7.31 23.64 6.00
CA GLU A 213 -5.91 23.33 6.27
C GLU A 213 -5.74 23.00 7.74
N VAL A 214 -5.10 21.86 8.02
CA VAL A 214 -4.84 21.42 9.40
C VAL A 214 -3.59 22.14 9.90
N LYS A 215 -3.78 23.10 10.80
CA LYS A 215 -2.72 23.85 11.49
C LYS A 215 -2.78 23.57 12.98
N GLU A 216 -1.72 23.94 13.70
CA GLU A 216 -1.69 23.80 15.15
C GLU A 216 -2.89 24.53 15.80
N GLY A 217 -3.69 23.80 16.56
CA GLY A 217 -4.91 24.30 17.16
C GLY A 217 -6.16 24.35 16.25
N VAL A 218 -6.02 24.05 14.96
CA VAL A 218 -7.13 24.02 13.99
C VAL A 218 -7.39 22.56 13.60
N GLY A 219 -8.43 21.98 14.08
CA GLY A 219 -8.81 20.59 13.77
C GLY A 219 -9.99 20.12 14.60
N ALA A 220 -10.15 20.69 15.79
CA ALA A 220 -11.27 20.39 16.68
C ALA A 220 -12.64 20.63 16.00
N ASP A 221 -12.72 21.57 15.07
CA ASP A 221 -13.96 21.96 14.40
C ASP A 221 -14.11 21.44 12.97
N ALA A 222 -13.23 20.53 12.50
CA ALA A 222 -13.30 20.03 11.13
C ALA A 222 -14.67 19.43 10.79
N PHE A 223 -15.27 18.71 11.73
CA PHE A 223 -16.58 18.11 11.54
C PHE A 223 -17.69 19.15 11.41
N GLN A 224 -17.66 20.21 12.21
CA GLN A 224 -18.61 21.31 12.16
C GLN A 224 -18.34 22.24 10.98
N THR A 225 -17.09 22.68 10.82
CA THR A 225 -16.67 23.60 9.74
C THR A 225 -16.97 23.03 8.36
N LEU A 226 -16.77 21.71 8.18
CA LEU A 226 -17.08 21.01 6.95
C LEU A 226 -18.54 20.53 6.90
N GLU A 227 -19.37 20.81 7.89
CA GLU A 227 -20.78 20.41 7.97
C GLU A 227 -20.98 18.92 7.67
N LEU A 228 -20.18 18.06 8.31
CA LEU A 228 -20.18 16.62 8.05
C LEU A 228 -21.35 15.88 8.71
N GLY A 229 -22.01 16.48 9.69
CA GLY A 229 -23.22 15.95 10.34
C GLY A 229 -24.46 16.01 9.45
N GLY A 230 -25.50 15.25 9.82
CA GLY A 230 -26.85 15.43 9.29
C GLY A 230 -27.47 16.77 9.75
N ASN A 231 -28.54 17.23 9.09
CA ASN A 231 -29.19 18.52 9.41
C ASN A 231 -29.77 18.59 10.85
N THR A 232 -30.06 17.44 11.44
CA THR A 232 -30.53 17.30 12.84
C THR A 232 -29.41 17.08 13.84
N GLY A 233 -28.13 17.19 13.42
CA GLY A 233 -26.97 16.80 14.22
C GLY A 233 -26.72 15.30 14.31
N ALA A 234 -27.52 14.48 13.61
CA ALA A 234 -27.30 13.02 13.56
C ALA A 234 -25.95 12.70 12.90
N MET A 235 -25.22 11.78 13.51
CA MET A 235 -23.95 11.29 12.96
C MET A 235 -24.22 10.38 11.75
N PRO A 236 -23.57 10.62 10.61
CA PRO A 236 -23.64 9.72 9.46
C PRO A 236 -22.94 8.41 9.77
N PHE A 237 -23.32 7.34 9.07
CA PHE A 237 -22.56 6.11 9.10
C PHE A 237 -21.24 6.30 8.33
N ARG A 238 -20.12 5.90 8.91
CA ARG A 238 -18.80 6.06 8.33
C ARG A 238 -18.24 4.74 7.82
N ILE A 239 -17.84 4.73 6.55
CA ILE A 239 -16.99 3.69 5.98
C ILE A 239 -15.56 4.18 6.08
N HIS A 240 -14.80 3.59 6.97
CA HIS A 240 -13.39 3.94 7.18
C HIS A 240 -12.55 3.45 5.99
N SER A 241 -11.39 4.06 5.79
CA SER A 241 -10.37 3.64 4.80
C SER A 241 -10.95 3.26 3.44
N ALA A 242 -12.06 3.94 3.04
CA ALA A 242 -12.79 3.63 1.82
C ALA A 242 -11.92 3.79 0.57
N PHE A 243 -11.05 4.80 0.56
CA PHE A 243 -10.07 5.03 -0.48
C PHE A 243 -8.79 5.62 0.12
N ASN A 244 -7.68 5.25 -0.46
CA ASN A 244 -6.37 5.70 -0.01
C ASN A 244 -5.47 5.88 -1.22
N TYR A 245 -4.47 6.73 -1.09
CA TYR A 245 -3.50 6.99 -2.12
C TYR A 245 -2.09 7.08 -1.54
N LEU A 246 -1.17 6.45 -2.21
CA LEU A 246 0.27 6.63 -2.10
C LEU A 246 0.87 6.64 -3.49
N PRO A 247 1.99 7.33 -3.70
CA PRO A 247 2.68 7.33 -4.99
C PRO A 247 2.92 5.92 -5.52
N GLY A 248 2.38 5.64 -6.71
CA GLY A 248 2.55 4.36 -7.37
C GLY A 248 1.62 3.23 -6.89
N VAL A 249 0.66 3.49 -6.00
CA VAL A 249 -0.40 2.56 -5.67
C VAL A 249 -1.52 2.65 -6.70
N GLU A 250 -1.99 1.51 -7.16
CA GLU A 250 -3.15 1.42 -8.06
C GLU A 250 -4.46 1.51 -7.25
N GLY A 251 -5.57 1.80 -7.94
CA GLY A 251 -6.88 1.87 -7.31
C GLY A 251 -7.32 0.52 -6.72
N VAL A 252 -8.16 0.58 -5.69
CA VAL A 252 -8.74 -0.62 -5.05
C VAL A 252 -9.81 -1.21 -5.94
N GLN A 253 -9.68 -2.49 -6.31
CA GLN A 253 -10.68 -3.25 -7.04
C GLN A 253 -11.15 -4.43 -6.19
N TYR A 254 -12.47 -4.63 -6.12
CA TYR A 254 -13.05 -5.76 -5.41
C TYR A 254 -13.40 -6.89 -6.39
N PRO A 255 -13.19 -8.17 -6.00
CA PRO A 255 -13.63 -9.30 -6.83
C PRO A 255 -15.14 -9.28 -7.06
N PRO A 256 -15.63 -9.76 -8.22
CA PRO A 256 -17.07 -9.80 -8.53
C PRO A 256 -17.90 -10.50 -7.44
N GLY A 257 -18.88 -9.79 -6.89
CA GLY A 257 -19.76 -10.29 -5.83
C GLY A 257 -19.13 -10.39 -4.44
N ILE A 258 -17.86 -10.01 -4.30
CA ILE A 258 -17.13 -10.05 -3.04
C ILE A 258 -16.54 -8.67 -2.80
N GLY A 259 -16.72 -8.14 -1.59
CA GLY A 259 -16.22 -6.83 -1.24
C GLY A 259 -17.05 -5.69 -1.82
N GLY A 260 -16.48 -4.49 -1.76
CA GLY A 260 -17.23 -3.28 -2.01
C GLY A 260 -18.23 -2.96 -0.92
N PHE A 261 -18.95 -1.89 -1.09
CA PHE A 261 -19.93 -1.43 -0.12
C PHE A 261 -21.04 -0.62 -0.79
N GLU A 262 -22.17 -0.55 -0.10
CA GLU A 262 -23.28 0.28 -0.52
C GLU A 262 -23.03 1.73 -0.13
N VAL A 263 -23.28 2.64 -1.06
CA VAL A 263 -23.41 4.07 -0.77
C VAL A 263 -24.88 4.45 -0.87
N THR A 264 -25.31 5.25 0.10
CA THR A 264 -26.65 5.80 0.12
C THR A 264 -26.85 6.83 -1.00
N LYS A 265 -28.10 7.24 -1.22
CA LYS A 265 -28.43 8.30 -2.17
C LYS A 265 -27.63 9.59 -1.90
N ASP A 266 -27.47 9.92 -0.62
CA ASP A 266 -26.69 11.08 -0.16
C ASP A 266 -25.48 10.58 0.63
N PHE A 267 -24.28 10.96 0.19
CA PHE A 267 -23.04 10.65 0.90
C PHE A 267 -22.00 11.75 0.70
N ALA A 268 -20.99 11.80 1.56
CA ALA A 268 -19.81 12.62 1.36
C ALA A 268 -18.56 11.76 1.21
N ALA A 269 -17.77 12.02 0.18
CA ALA A 269 -16.39 11.58 0.11
C ALA A 269 -15.52 12.56 0.89
N VAL A 270 -14.80 12.07 1.88
CA VAL A 270 -13.97 12.88 2.77
C VAL A 270 -12.54 12.37 2.68
N MET A 271 -11.63 13.23 2.25
CA MET A 271 -10.20 13.06 2.47
C MET A 271 -9.91 13.59 3.89
N ASN A 272 -9.75 12.68 4.84
CA ASN A 272 -9.54 13.05 6.24
C ASN A 272 -8.08 13.35 6.57
N ASP A 273 -7.16 13.02 5.66
CA ASP A 273 -5.75 13.34 5.74
C ASP A 273 -5.19 13.40 4.32
N VAL A 274 -4.94 14.61 3.84
CA VAL A 274 -4.25 14.85 2.56
C VAL A 274 -2.94 15.54 2.87
N HIS A 275 -1.85 14.89 2.55
CA HIS A 275 -0.52 15.42 2.74
C HIS A 275 0.09 15.85 1.40
N TYR A 276 0.44 17.12 1.32
CA TYR A 276 1.26 17.67 0.24
C TYR A 276 2.68 17.87 0.77
N GLY A 277 3.67 17.30 0.06
CA GLY A 277 5.08 17.52 0.34
C GLY A 277 5.52 18.95 -0.02
N PRO A 278 6.78 19.29 0.29
CA PRO A 278 7.35 20.60 -0.06
C PRO A 278 7.18 20.91 -1.55
N SER A 279 6.76 22.14 -1.86
CA SER A 279 6.49 22.56 -3.23
C SER A 279 7.65 23.36 -3.80
N ASP A 280 8.12 22.95 -4.98
CA ASP A 280 9.15 23.63 -5.75
C ASP A 280 8.60 24.58 -6.82
N ALA A 281 7.27 24.71 -6.87
CA ALA A 281 6.59 25.59 -7.83
C ALA A 281 5.18 25.97 -7.33
N ASN A 282 4.63 27.03 -7.89
CA ASN A 282 3.23 27.39 -7.71
C ASN A 282 2.36 26.40 -8.49
N TYR A 283 1.36 25.82 -7.81
CA TYR A 283 0.49 24.85 -8.43
C TYR A 283 -0.87 24.77 -7.72
N THR A 284 -1.95 24.66 -8.49
CA THR A 284 -3.28 24.37 -7.95
C THR A 284 -3.60 22.90 -8.19
N ASP A 285 -3.69 22.10 -7.11
CA ASP A 285 -4.15 20.72 -7.19
C ASP A 285 -5.67 20.65 -7.23
N GLN A 286 -6.18 19.86 -8.15
CA GLN A 286 -7.60 19.52 -8.27
C GLN A 286 -7.73 18.01 -8.47
N SER A 287 -7.46 17.29 -7.39
CA SER A 287 -7.56 15.83 -7.35
C SER A 287 -9.00 15.35 -7.48
N VAL A 288 -9.17 14.14 -7.99
CA VAL A 288 -10.48 13.51 -8.13
C VAL A 288 -10.48 12.09 -7.55
N LEU A 289 -11.66 11.62 -7.17
CA LEU A 289 -11.90 10.23 -6.85
C LEU A 289 -12.76 9.61 -7.96
N ASN A 290 -12.19 8.67 -8.69
CA ASN A 290 -12.91 7.83 -9.65
C ASN A 290 -13.66 6.74 -8.91
N VAL A 291 -14.93 6.58 -9.20
CA VAL A 291 -15.81 5.61 -8.58
C VAL A 291 -16.39 4.71 -9.67
N PHE A 292 -16.31 3.41 -9.43
CA PHE A 292 -16.84 2.38 -10.30
C PHE A 292 -17.95 1.64 -9.56
N PHE A 293 -19.13 1.51 -10.19
CA PHE A 293 -20.27 0.88 -9.57
C PHE A 293 -20.43 -0.57 -10.03
N SER A 294 -21.02 -1.37 -9.17
CA SER A 294 -21.56 -2.68 -9.53
C SER A 294 -23.04 -2.54 -9.85
N ASP A 295 -23.50 -3.28 -10.88
CA ASP A 295 -24.92 -3.32 -11.24
C ASP A 295 -25.77 -4.07 -10.21
N ARG A 296 -25.16 -4.84 -9.34
CA ARG A 296 -25.81 -5.65 -8.32
C ARG A 296 -25.12 -5.52 -6.96
N LYS A 297 -25.91 -5.76 -5.92
CA LYS A 297 -25.42 -5.86 -4.55
C LYS A 297 -24.34 -6.95 -4.46
N PRO A 298 -23.19 -6.67 -3.82
CA PRO A 298 -22.24 -7.73 -3.50
C PRO A 298 -22.87 -8.74 -2.53
N ASP A 299 -22.66 -10.03 -2.81
CA ASP A 299 -23.16 -11.11 -1.96
C ASP A 299 -22.51 -11.09 -0.57
N ARG A 300 -21.26 -10.60 -0.52
CA ARG A 300 -20.44 -10.50 0.70
C ARG A 300 -19.74 -9.14 0.75
N PRO A 301 -20.32 -8.13 1.42
CA PRO A 301 -19.68 -6.84 1.61
C PRO A 301 -18.41 -6.99 2.47
N THR A 302 -17.50 -6.06 2.31
CA THR A 302 -16.33 -5.95 3.20
C THR A 302 -16.71 -5.35 4.54
N ALA A 303 -15.97 -5.77 5.56
CA ALA A 303 -15.96 -5.18 6.88
C ALA A 303 -14.51 -4.85 7.27
N GLU A 304 -14.33 -3.96 8.23
CA GLU A 304 -13.03 -3.60 8.77
C GLU A 304 -12.94 -3.99 10.24
N LEU A 305 -11.78 -4.52 10.60
CA LEU A 305 -11.37 -4.75 11.97
C LEU A 305 -10.11 -3.91 12.21
N MET A 306 -10.15 -3.02 13.18
CA MET A 306 -9.01 -2.18 13.54
C MET A 306 -8.53 -2.52 14.95
N LEU A 307 -7.26 -2.93 15.08
CA LEU A 307 -6.58 -3.15 16.34
C LEU A 307 -5.81 -1.88 16.74
N GLY A 308 -5.63 -1.67 18.04
CA GLY A 308 -4.81 -0.60 18.59
C GLY A 308 -5.54 0.73 18.74
N THR A 309 -4.87 1.84 18.42
CA THR A 309 -5.38 3.20 18.59
C THR A 309 -6.74 3.40 17.91
N ASN A 310 -7.76 3.83 18.67
CA ASN A 310 -9.16 3.96 18.22
C ASN A 310 -9.81 2.66 17.74
N GLY A 311 -9.15 1.52 17.95
CA GLY A 311 -9.63 0.21 17.52
C GLY A 311 -10.37 -0.55 18.63
N VAL A 312 -10.72 -1.80 18.28
CA VAL A 312 -11.50 -2.69 19.17
C VAL A 312 -10.65 -3.35 20.26
N SER A 313 -9.33 -3.27 20.17
CA SER A 313 -8.41 -3.94 21.11
C SER A 313 -7.44 -2.97 21.78
N LYS A 314 -7.04 -3.31 23.00
CA LYS A 314 -6.12 -2.49 23.80
C LYS A 314 -4.68 -2.64 23.33
N ILE A 315 -3.90 -1.58 23.48
CA ILE A 315 -2.43 -1.59 23.33
C ILE A 315 -1.82 -1.92 24.70
N VAL A 316 -0.94 -2.92 24.75
CA VAL A 316 -0.29 -3.39 25.98
C VAL A 316 1.24 -3.44 25.77
N PRO A 317 2.03 -2.76 26.60
CA PRO A 317 1.63 -1.71 27.53
C PRO A 317 0.97 -0.52 26.78
N LYS A 318 0.26 0.36 27.50
CA LYS A 318 -0.36 1.56 26.92
C LYS A 318 0.68 2.33 26.08
N LEU A 319 0.28 2.83 24.92
CA LEU A 319 1.19 3.56 24.02
C LEU A 319 1.64 4.87 24.68
N LEU A 320 2.81 4.81 25.27
CA LEU A 320 3.57 5.92 25.81
C LEU A 320 5.04 5.60 25.63
N ILE A 321 5.74 6.46 24.89
CA ILE A 321 7.14 6.28 24.54
C ILE A 321 7.95 7.35 25.28
N PRO A 322 8.60 7.02 26.41
CA PRO A 322 9.38 7.99 27.17
C PRO A 322 10.53 8.55 26.33
N ALA A 323 10.95 9.76 26.69
CA ALA A 323 12.12 10.39 26.08
C ALA A 323 13.36 9.49 26.19
N ASN A 324 14.15 9.42 25.12
CA ASN A 324 15.39 8.64 25.01
C ASN A 324 15.22 7.12 25.24
N GLN A 325 14.04 6.58 24.97
CA GLN A 325 13.77 5.14 25.09
C GLN A 325 13.29 4.53 23.79
N LYS A 326 13.50 3.21 23.69
CA LYS A 326 12.87 2.31 22.71
C LYS A 326 11.82 1.50 23.44
N THR A 327 10.64 1.39 22.86
CA THR A 327 9.53 0.66 23.45
C THR A 327 8.92 -0.34 22.49
N LYS A 328 8.24 -1.36 23.05
CA LYS A 328 7.52 -2.36 22.28
C LYS A 328 6.11 -2.46 22.83
N HIS A 329 5.14 -2.44 21.93
CA HIS A 329 3.72 -2.49 22.23
C HIS A 329 3.05 -3.60 21.44
N VAL A 330 2.00 -4.20 22.02
CA VAL A 330 1.27 -5.32 21.42
C VAL A 330 -0.23 -5.04 21.50
N SER A 331 -0.94 -5.35 20.43
CA SER A 331 -2.39 -5.34 20.39
C SER A 331 -2.89 -6.70 19.90
N ARG A 332 -3.97 -7.24 20.51
CA ARG A 332 -4.46 -8.59 20.25
C ARG A 332 -5.98 -8.61 20.12
N TYR A 333 -6.48 -9.44 19.21
CA TYR A 333 -7.92 -9.61 19.03
C TYR A 333 -8.26 -11.03 18.58
N THR A 334 -9.21 -11.67 19.27
CA THR A 334 -9.69 -13.01 18.93
C THR A 334 -10.83 -12.91 17.90
N ILE A 335 -10.70 -13.61 16.80
CA ILE A 335 -11.68 -13.67 15.70
C ILE A 335 -12.83 -14.60 16.11
N ALA A 336 -14.06 -14.08 16.08
CA ALA A 336 -15.25 -14.83 16.51
C ALA A 336 -15.82 -15.77 15.44
N GLU A 337 -15.59 -15.47 14.15
CA GLU A 337 -16.07 -16.27 13.01
C GLU A 337 -14.97 -16.43 11.97
N ASP A 338 -15.10 -17.42 11.08
CA ASP A 338 -14.16 -17.59 9.96
C ASP A 338 -14.23 -16.37 9.04
N ILE A 339 -13.10 -15.75 8.76
CA ILE A 339 -12.99 -14.59 7.87
C ILE A 339 -12.04 -14.84 6.71
N SER A 340 -12.28 -14.14 5.60
CA SER A 340 -11.38 -14.05 4.45
C SER A 340 -10.84 -12.62 4.35
N VAL A 341 -9.56 -12.46 4.62
CA VAL A 341 -8.88 -11.16 4.59
C VAL A 341 -8.49 -10.81 3.16
N LEU A 342 -8.76 -9.58 2.76
CA LEU A 342 -8.40 -9.01 1.46
C LEU A 342 -7.14 -8.13 1.57
N THR A 343 -7.21 -7.16 2.48
CA THR A 343 -6.17 -6.14 2.66
C THR A 343 -5.84 -5.95 4.12
N ILE A 344 -4.62 -5.51 4.38
CA ILE A 344 -4.16 -5.09 5.70
C ILE A 344 -3.43 -3.75 5.58
N ASN A 345 -3.55 -2.93 6.61
CA ASN A 345 -2.82 -1.66 6.69
C ASN A 345 -2.24 -1.48 8.10
N PRO A 346 -0.94 -1.66 8.28
CA PRO A 346 -0.23 -1.22 9.48
C PRO A 346 -0.04 0.29 9.45
N HIS A 347 -0.19 0.95 10.60
CA HIS A 347 -0.03 2.39 10.72
C HIS A 347 0.66 2.77 12.02
N LEU A 348 1.79 3.47 11.91
CA LEU A 348 2.55 4.12 12.97
C LEU A 348 2.93 5.53 12.50
N HIS A 349 3.33 6.41 13.40
CA HIS A 349 3.89 7.72 13.05
C HIS A 349 5.43 7.69 12.99
N GLN A 350 6.06 8.86 13.22
CA GLN A 350 7.49 9.09 12.94
C GLN A 350 8.45 8.34 13.87
N LEU A 351 8.02 8.00 15.10
CA LEU A 351 8.86 7.21 16.00
C LEU A 351 8.79 5.71 15.73
N GLY A 352 7.91 5.27 14.84
CA GLY A 352 7.82 3.87 14.43
C GLY A 352 9.17 3.34 13.94
N LYS A 353 9.54 2.13 14.40
CA LYS A 353 10.78 1.45 14.04
C LYS A 353 10.55 0.17 13.26
N SER A 354 9.63 -0.67 13.74
CA SER A 354 9.26 -1.93 13.10
C SER A 354 7.80 -2.27 13.39
N PHE A 355 7.21 -3.09 12.50
CA PHE A 355 5.87 -3.59 12.65
C PHE A 355 5.82 -5.08 12.30
N TRP A 356 5.10 -5.87 13.09
CA TRP A 356 4.92 -7.28 12.82
C TRP A 356 3.51 -7.72 13.20
N ALA A 357 2.80 -8.44 12.30
CA ALA A 357 1.50 -9.02 12.57
C ALA A 357 1.40 -10.46 12.04
N PHE A 358 0.68 -11.28 12.79
CA PHE A 358 0.36 -12.67 12.47
C PHE A 358 -0.93 -13.09 13.20
N ALA A 359 -1.54 -14.18 12.76
CA ALA A 359 -2.63 -14.78 13.50
C ALA A 359 -2.20 -16.14 14.09
N ILE A 360 -2.58 -16.44 15.31
CA ILE A 360 -2.37 -17.72 15.99
C ILE A 360 -3.67 -18.51 15.91
N LYS A 361 -3.66 -19.65 15.22
CA LYS A 361 -4.80 -20.54 15.12
C LYS A 361 -5.09 -21.25 16.45
N PRO A 362 -6.31 -21.77 16.67
CA PRO A 362 -6.64 -22.52 17.89
C PRO A 362 -5.72 -23.72 18.17
N ASN A 363 -5.12 -24.29 17.14
CA ASN A 363 -4.16 -25.41 17.26
C ASN A 363 -2.71 -24.95 17.53
N GLY A 364 -2.46 -23.64 17.67
CA GLY A 364 -1.15 -23.06 17.91
C GLY A 364 -0.32 -22.70 16.66
N ASP A 365 -0.73 -23.13 15.48
CA ASP A 365 -0.06 -22.72 14.24
C ASP A 365 -0.22 -21.22 13.99
N THR A 366 0.75 -20.63 13.27
CA THR A 366 0.69 -19.22 12.90
C THR A 366 0.35 -19.03 11.42
N ILE A 367 -0.40 -17.97 11.15
CA ILE A 367 -0.67 -17.45 9.81
C ILE A 367 0.09 -16.13 9.69
N PRO A 368 1.10 -16.01 8.80
CA PRO A 368 1.82 -14.76 8.61
C PRO A 368 0.91 -13.71 7.98
N LEU A 369 0.91 -12.49 8.52
CA LEU A 369 0.17 -11.36 7.94
C LEU A 369 1.12 -10.35 7.32
N ILE A 370 1.99 -9.73 8.12
CA ILE A 370 3.00 -8.79 7.61
C ILE A 370 4.18 -8.67 8.60
N ARG A 371 5.37 -8.43 8.04
CA ARG A 371 6.56 -8.04 8.79
C ARG A 371 7.23 -6.85 8.11
N ILE A 372 7.45 -5.76 8.84
CA ILE A 372 8.17 -4.57 8.42
C ILE A 372 9.34 -4.40 9.38
N LEU A 373 10.55 -4.69 8.90
CA LEU A 373 11.76 -4.64 9.73
C LEU A 373 12.27 -3.21 9.95
N ARG A 374 11.96 -2.31 9.01
CA ARG A 374 12.30 -0.90 9.04
C ARG A 374 11.10 -0.09 8.61
N TRP A 375 10.42 0.49 9.59
CA TRP A 375 9.30 1.39 9.35
C TRP A 375 9.76 2.68 8.67
N ASP A 376 8.98 3.14 7.73
CA ASP A 376 9.15 4.45 7.10
C ASP A 376 7.77 5.11 7.01
N PHE A 377 7.61 6.24 7.72
CA PHE A 377 6.36 6.99 7.81
C PHE A 377 5.84 7.46 6.44
N ASN A 378 6.73 7.62 5.47
CA ASN A 378 6.37 8.05 4.12
C ASN A 378 5.72 6.94 3.28
N TRP A 379 5.83 5.65 3.68
CA TRP A 379 5.42 4.50 2.88
C TRP A 379 4.45 3.59 3.64
N GLN A 380 3.24 4.10 3.90
CA GLN A 380 2.19 3.42 4.68
C GLN A 380 1.18 2.73 3.77
N TYR A 381 1.61 1.65 3.11
CA TYR A 381 0.80 0.96 2.12
C TYR A 381 -0.40 0.22 2.72
N PHE A 382 -1.46 0.11 1.89
CA PHE A 382 -2.48 -0.92 1.99
C PHE A 382 -1.96 -2.15 1.27
N TYR A 383 -1.75 -3.21 2.00
CA TYR A 383 -1.19 -4.46 1.48
C TYR A 383 -2.32 -5.42 1.12
N THR A 384 -2.58 -5.60 -0.17
CA THR A 384 -3.56 -6.57 -0.67
C THR A 384 -2.90 -7.93 -0.85
N PHE A 385 -3.47 -8.98 -0.25
CA PHE A 385 -2.96 -10.34 -0.45
C PHE A 385 -3.14 -10.76 -1.92
N LYS A 386 -2.28 -11.65 -2.44
CA LYS A 386 -2.45 -12.15 -3.81
C LYS A 386 -3.71 -13.00 -3.97
N GLN A 387 -4.12 -13.67 -2.90
CA GLN A 387 -5.36 -14.42 -2.78
C GLN A 387 -6.01 -14.08 -1.45
N MET A 388 -7.33 -14.29 -1.35
CA MET A 388 -8.02 -14.07 -0.07
C MET A 388 -7.46 -15.00 0.99
N LEU A 389 -7.08 -14.45 2.14
CA LEU A 389 -6.44 -15.18 3.23
C LEU A 389 -7.45 -15.60 4.29
N ARG A 390 -7.65 -16.91 4.46
CA ARG A 390 -8.55 -17.40 5.53
C ARG A 390 -7.90 -17.29 6.90
N ILE A 391 -8.62 -16.71 7.86
CA ILE A 391 -8.33 -16.77 9.30
C ILE A 391 -9.53 -17.48 9.99
N PRO A 392 -9.31 -18.67 10.57
CA PRO A 392 -10.37 -19.44 11.23
C PRO A 392 -10.88 -18.76 12.50
N ALA A 393 -12.14 -19.02 12.85
CA ALA A 393 -12.72 -18.65 14.15
C ALA A 393 -11.86 -19.16 15.32
N GLY A 394 -11.79 -18.39 16.39
CA GLY A 394 -10.95 -18.67 17.55
C GLY A 394 -9.46 -18.35 17.34
N SER A 395 -9.04 -17.94 16.15
CA SER A 395 -7.67 -17.43 15.95
C SER A 395 -7.49 -16.07 16.63
N GLU A 396 -6.29 -15.83 17.17
CA GLU A 396 -5.91 -14.54 17.75
C GLU A 396 -5.02 -13.77 16.78
N ILE A 397 -5.45 -12.61 16.27
CA ILE A 397 -4.60 -11.68 15.54
C ILE A 397 -3.73 -10.94 16.56
N VAL A 398 -2.43 -10.95 16.33
CA VAL A 398 -1.42 -10.27 17.14
C VAL A 398 -0.71 -9.25 16.27
N ALA A 399 -0.76 -7.98 16.66
CA ALA A 399 0.02 -6.90 16.08
C ALA A 399 1.06 -6.40 17.09
N ILE A 400 2.28 -6.19 16.63
CA ILE A 400 3.43 -5.78 17.44
C ILE A 400 4.07 -4.56 16.77
N ALA A 401 4.28 -3.49 17.52
CA ALA A 401 4.99 -2.31 17.06
C ALA A 401 6.17 -1.99 17.98
N GLU A 402 7.30 -1.63 17.40
CA GLU A 402 8.45 -1.08 18.11
C GLU A 402 8.64 0.38 17.71
N PHE A 403 9.01 1.21 18.69
CA PHE A 403 9.25 2.64 18.55
C PHE A 403 10.63 3.02 19.06
N ASP A 404 11.19 4.07 18.48
CA ASP A 404 12.49 4.62 18.84
C ASP A 404 12.39 6.14 19.09
N ASN A 405 12.28 6.54 20.35
CA ASN A 405 12.25 7.93 20.79
C ASN A 405 13.62 8.42 21.30
N THR A 406 14.70 7.96 20.68
CA THR A 406 16.05 8.40 21.04
C THR A 406 16.51 9.56 20.15
N SER A 407 17.49 10.32 20.63
CA SER A 407 18.15 11.38 19.85
C SER A 407 18.93 10.85 18.63
N SER A 408 19.21 9.54 18.58
CA SER A 408 19.85 8.92 17.43
C SER A 408 18.87 8.52 16.32
N ASN A 409 17.56 8.59 16.55
CA ASN A 409 16.55 8.38 15.51
C ASN A 409 16.45 9.63 14.63
N PRO A 410 16.85 9.58 13.35
CA PRO A 410 16.82 10.74 12.46
C PRO A 410 15.40 11.24 12.16
N ASN A 411 14.39 10.38 12.39
CA ASN A 411 12.98 10.70 12.15
C ASN A 411 12.27 11.22 13.41
N ASN A 412 13.00 11.39 14.55
CA ASN A 412 12.38 11.91 15.75
C ASN A 412 12.02 13.39 15.55
N PRO A 413 10.75 13.76 15.62
CA PRO A 413 10.31 15.15 15.41
C PRO A 413 10.72 16.09 16.56
N ASN A 414 11.14 15.53 17.70
CA ASN A 414 11.49 16.28 18.89
C ASN A 414 13.01 16.24 19.16
N ASN A 415 13.63 17.42 19.24
CA ASN A 415 15.05 17.56 19.61
C ASN A 415 15.22 18.70 20.63
N PRO A 416 15.46 18.39 21.93
CA PRO A 416 15.65 17.07 22.52
C PRO A 416 14.38 16.21 22.53
N PRO A 417 14.52 14.87 22.62
CA PRO A 417 13.37 13.98 22.73
C PRO A 417 12.48 14.29 23.94
N VAL A 418 11.18 14.22 23.76
CA VAL A 418 10.15 14.34 24.81
C VAL A 418 9.30 13.07 24.85
N ALA A 419 8.57 12.84 25.95
CA ALA A 419 7.64 11.71 26.01
C ALA A 419 6.51 11.90 24.99
N VAL A 420 6.24 10.88 24.18
CA VAL A 420 5.21 10.89 23.14
C VAL A 420 4.25 9.73 23.33
N GLY A 421 2.98 9.94 23.06
CA GLY A 421 1.95 8.91 23.14
C GLY A 421 0.78 9.25 22.25
N GLU A 422 -0.32 8.51 22.46
CA GLU A 422 -1.60 8.81 21.82
C GLU A 422 -2.11 10.15 22.32
N ARG A 423 -2.44 11.03 21.40
CA ARG A 423 -3.09 12.28 21.74
C ARG A 423 -4.61 12.13 21.65
N TRP A 424 -5.27 12.39 22.77
CA TRP A 424 -6.72 12.41 22.87
C TRP A 424 -7.17 13.87 23.05
N ASP A 425 -7.22 14.62 21.95
CA ASP A 425 -7.87 15.93 21.99
C ASP A 425 -9.38 15.74 22.01
N TYR A 426 -9.99 16.15 23.09
CA TYR A 426 -11.43 16.10 23.29
C TYR A 426 -12.25 16.96 22.31
N GLY A 427 -11.62 17.62 21.35
CA GLY A 427 -12.23 18.44 20.32
C GLY A 427 -12.29 17.83 18.93
N GLY A 428 -11.87 16.55 18.73
CA GLY A 428 -11.93 15.88 17.41
C GLY A 428 -10.83 16.29 16.43
N ALA A 429 -9.74 16.90 16.92
CA ALA A 429 -8.56 17.16 16.10
C ALA A 429 -7.89 15.86 15.66
N SER A 430 -7.40 15.84 14.42
CA SER A 430 -6.53 14.77 13.93
C SER A 430 -5.26 14.71 14.78
N MET A 431 -4.75 13.48 15.04
CA MET A 431 -3.42 13.31 15.65
C MET A 431 -2.36 13.90 14.74
N ARG A 432 -1.38 14.59 15.34
CA ARG A 432 -0.24 15.12 14.59
C ARG A 432 0.72 14.00 14.23
N ALA A 433 1.50 14.17 13.18
CA ALA A 433 2.59 13.25 12.85
C ALA A 433 3.64 13.14 13.97
N SER A 434 3.76 14.17 14.83
CA SER A 434 4.63 14.21 16.02
C SER A 434 4.05 13.52 17.25
N ASP A 435 2.75 13.23 17.28
CA ASP A 435 2.12 12.31 18.26
C ASP A 435 2.36 10.87 17.79
N GLU A 436 1.92 9.85 18.50
CA GLU A 436 2.06 8.47 18.03
C GLU A 436 0.74 7.72 17.97
N MET A 437 0.67 6.85 16.96
CA MET A 437 -0.41 5.88 16.76
C MET A 437 0.17 4.48 16.62
N PHE A 438 -0.65 3.51 16.99
CA PHE A 438 -0.40 2.11 16.67
C PHE A 438 -1.72 1.49 16.22
N GLN A 439 -1.88 1.35 14.88
CA GLN A 439 -3.07 0.72 14.31
C GLN A 439 -2.70 -0.44 13.38
N PHE A 440 -3.57 -1.42 13.38
CA PHE A 440 -3.56 -2.49 12.39
C PHE A 440 -4.97 -2.70 11.86
N ILE A 441 -5.21 -2.28 10.63
CA ILE A 441 -6.51 -2.38 9.98
C ILE A 441 -6.52 -3.63 9.11
N VAL A 442 -7.58 -4.42 9.23
CA VAL A 442 -7.80 -5.66 8.48
C VAL A 442 -9.13 -5.54 7.74
N THR A 443 -9.09 -5.47 6.42
CA THR A 443 -10.28 -5.48 5.57
C THR A 443 -10.62 -6.93 5.20
N TYR A 444 -11.81 -7.37 5.52
CA TYR A 444 -12.21 -8.77 5.38
C TYR A 444 -13.67 -8.92 4.96
N THR A 445 -14.04 -10.12 4.59
CA THR A 445 -15.43 -10.58 4.46
C THR A 445 -15.62 -11.90 5.21
N LYS A 446 -16.87 -12.31 5.45
CA LYS A 446 -17.14 -13.65 5.99
C LYS A 446 -16.57 -14.72 5.06
N TYR A 447 -15.89 -15.70 5.64
CA TYR A 447 -15.27 -16.78 4.86
C TYR A 447 -16.33 -17.65 4.17
N LYS A 448 -16.03 -18.04 2.96
CA LYS A 448 -16.73 -19.08 2.22
C LYS A 448 -15.71 -20.06 1.64
N LYS A 449 -15.98 -21.34 1.72
CA LYS A 449 -15.08 -22.40 1.21
C LYS A 449 -14.69 -22.11 -0.25
N GLY A 450 -13.39 -22.09 -0.51
CA GLY A 450 -12.80 -21.80 -1.82
C GLY A 450 -12.29 -20.36 -1.97
N ASP A 451 -12.47 -19.49 -0.98
CA ASP A 451 -11.99 -18.10 -1.02
C ASP A 451 -10.47 -18.03 -1.19
N GLU A 452 -9.75 -18.96 -0.62
CA GLU A 452 -8.31 -19.09 -0.72
C GLU A 452 -7.79 -19.30 -2.16
N ASN A 453 -8.69 -19.57 -3.12
CA ASN A 453 -8.38 -19.68 -4.55
C ASN A 453 -8.77 -18.42 -5.34
N ILE A 454 -9.37 -17.42 -4.70
CA ILE A 454 -9.80 -16.19 -5.36
C ILE A 454 -8.62 -15.22 -5.39
N SER A 455 -8.15 -14.91 -6.59
CA SER A 455 -7.11 -13.90 -6.82
C SER A 455 -7.65 -12.50 -6.55
N LEU A 456 -6.85 -11.70 -5.85
CA LEU A 456 -7.07 -10.27 -5.62
C LEU A 456 -6.21 -9.40 -6.55
N GLU A 457 -5.47 -9.99 -7.48
CA GLU A 457 -4.71 -9.24 -8.47
C GLU A 457 -5.68 -8.48 -9.40
N PRO A 458 -5.44 -7.19 -9.66
CA PRO A 458 -6.28 -6.39 -10.54
C PRO A 458 -6.37 -7.02 -11.92
N LYS A 459 -7.58 -7.11 -12.46
CA LYS A 459 -7.76 -7.46 -13.86
C LYS A 459 -7.34 -6.25 -14.69
N ARG A 460 -6.20 -6.34 -15.36
CA ARG A 460 -5.82 -5.33 -16.35
C ARG A 460 -6.82 -5.37 -17.50
N LEU A 461 -7.46 -4.24 -17.77
CA LEU A 461 -8.27 -4.12 -18.97
C LEU A 461 -7.33 -4.19 -20.18
N ASP A 462 -7.73 -4.98 -21.18
CA ASP A 462 -7.03 -5.05 -22.46
C ASP A 462 -7.01 -3.63 -23.07
N PRO A 463 -5.84 -3.06 -23.39
CA PRO A 463 -5.76 -1.73 -24.00
C PRO A 463 -6.51 -1.61 -25.32
N GLN A 464 -6.85 -2.73 -25.97
CA GLN A 464 -7.53 -2.77 -27.28
C GLN A 464 -9.07 -2.67 -27.17
N ASN A 465 -9.65 -2.75 -25.96
CA ASN A 465 -11.09 -2.72 -25.76
C ASN A 465 -11.64 -1.40 -25.16
N ASN A 466 -10.88 -0.28 -25.29
CA ASN A 466 -11.30 1.06 -24.86
C ASN A 466 -11.28 2.09 -25.98
#